data_596d0ee1071bdb54edc776e38dcb2d46
#
_entry.id   596d0ee1071bdb54edc776e38dcb2d46
#
_cell.length_a   1.000
_cell.length_b   1.000
_cell.length_c   1.000
_cell.angle_alpha   90.00
_cell.angle_beta   90.00
_cell.angle_gamma   90.00
#
_symmetry.space_group_name_H-M   'P 1'
#
loop_
_entity.id
_entity.type
_entity.pdbx_description
1 polymer ?
#
loop_
_entity_poly.entity_id
_entity_poly.type
_entity_poly.pdbx_seq_one_letter_code
_entity_poly.pdbx_strand_id
1 'polypeptide(L)'
;MTSFADREKEFEARFKHDQEFRFKVTSRRNRLLGLWAAEKMGLTGADAEAYGKEVLAAQFEPGGDKRVLDKIVNDLVAKGQKVTPAQVRFELEHFAEQGKRQLMNE
;
A
#
# COMPACT_ATOMS: atom_id res chain seq x y z
N MET A 1 2.25 -7.67 -30.88
CA MET A 1 2.93 -7.28 -29.63
C MET A 1 1.91 -7.08 -28.52
N THR A 2 2.15 -7.69 -27.37
CA THR A 2 1.21 -7.62 -26.25
C THR A 2 1.33 -6.28 -25.53
N SER A 3 0.22 -5.54 -25.38
CA SER A 3 0.20 -4.28 -24.62
C SER A 3 0.32 -4.56 -23.12
N PHE A 4 0.59 -3.51 -22.32
CA PHE A 4 0.61 -3.65 -20.87
C PHE A 4 -0.74 -4.16 -20.35
N ALA A 5 -1.86 -3.68 -20.91
CA ALA A 5 -3.19 -4.13 -20.50
C ALA A 5 -3.42 -5.62 -20.78
N ASP A 6 -2.93 -6.11 -21.92
CA ASP A 6 -3.02 -7.52 -22.26
C ASP A 6 -2.14 -8.38 -21.34
N ARG A 7 -0.94 -7.91 -21.04
CA ARG A 7 -0.04 -8.59 -20.10
C ARG A 7 -0.65 -8.62 -18.70
N GLU A 8 -1.30 -7.55 -18.29
CA GLU A 8 -1.97 -7.48 -17.01
C GLU A 8 -3.10 -8.49 -16.92
N LYS A 9 -3.95 -8.57 -17.95
CA LYS A 9 -5.03 -9.56 -18.02
C LYS A 9 -4.51 -10.99 -17.96
N GLU A 10 -3.47 -11.25 -18.72
CA GLU A 10 -2.84 -12.57 -18.76
C GLU A 10 -2.29 -12.95 -17.39
N PHE A 11 -1.60 -12.00 -16.75
CA PHE A 11 -1.04 -12.19 -15.42
C PHE A 11 -2.13 -12.42 -14.38
N GLU A 12 -3.19 -11.64 -14.41
CA GLU A 12 -4.32 -11.78 -13.49
C GLU A 12 -5.05 -13.11 -13.68
N ALA A 13 -5.27 -13.52 -14.92
CA ALA A 13 -5.90 -14.79 -15.21
C ALA A 13 -5.08 -15.96 -14.66
N ARG A 14 -3.76 -15.83 -14.69
CA ARG A 14 -2.84 -16.84 -14.20
C ARG A 14 -2.76 -16.88 -12.68
N PHE A 15 -2.81 -15.72 -12.02
CA PHE A 15 -2.56 -15.59 -10.59
C PHE A 15 -3.78 -15.15 -9.77
N LYS A 16 -4.96 -15.01 -10.38
CA LYS A 16 -6.14 -14.47 -9.70
C LYS A 16 -6.54 -15.24 -8.44
N HIS A 17 -6.21 -16.52 -8.37
CA HIS A 17 -6.50 -17.35 -7.20
C HIS A 17 -5.26 -17.64 -6.35
N ASP A 18 -4.12 -17.06 -6.71
CA ASP A 18 -2.89 -17.25 -5.96
C ASP A 18 -2.87 -16.32 -4.75
N GLN A 19 -3.07 -16.91 -3.57
CA GLN A 19 -3.10 -16.17 -2.32
C GLN A 19 -1.75 -15.54 -1.99
N GLU A 20 -0.65 -16.20 -2.37
CA GLU A 20 0.68 -15.66 -2.15
C GLU A 20 0.89 -14.39 -2.97
N PHE A 21 0.46 -14.39 -4.23
CA PHE A 21 0.56 -13.21 -5.08
C PHE A 21 -0.26 -12.04 -4.50
N ARG A 22 -1.50 -12.32 -4.08
CA ARG A 22 -2.34 -11.28 -3.46
C ARG A 22 -1.69 -10.72 -2.20
N PHE A 23 -1.10 -11.59 -1.40
CA PHE A 23 -0.40 -11.17 -0.19
C PHE A 23 0.76 -10.25 -0.53
N LYS A 24 1.54 -10.59 -1.56
CA LYS A 24 2.66 -9.76 -2.02
C LYS A 24 2.18 -8.40 -2.50
N VAL A 25 1.08 -8.34 -3.24
CA VAL A 25 0.50 -7.08 -3.71
C VAL A 25 0.07 -6.22 -2.51
N THR A 26 -0.63 -6.81 -1.56
CA THR A 26 -1.09 -6.11 -0.36
C THR A 26 0.08 -5.58 0.46
N SER A 27 1.11 -6.39 0.65
CA SER A 27 2.30 -5.98 1.42
C SER A 27 3.07 -4.87 0.72
N ARG A 28 3.24 -4.97 -0.60
CA ARG A 28 3.89 -3.93 -1.39
C ARG A 28 3.11 -2.62 -1.33
N ARG A 29 1.78 -2.70 -1.50
CA ARG A 29 0.87 -1.56 -1.37
C ARG A 29 1.05 -0.86 -0.03
N ASN A 30 1.00 -1.63 1.04
CA ASN A 30 1.08 -1.07 2.39
C ASN A 30 2.45 -0.46 2.68
N ARG A 31 3.51 -1.06 2.16
CA ARG A 31 4.85 -0.49 2.26
C ARG A 31 4.93 0.86 1.56
N LEU A 32 4.43 0.93 0.32
CA LEU A 32 4.45 2.18 -0.46
C LEU A 32 3.59 3.25 0.22
N LEU A 33 2.41 2.88 0.68
CA LEU A 33 1.51 3.78 1.40
C LEU A 33 2.16 4.29 2.69
N GLY A 34 2.82 3.41 3.44
CA GLY A 34 3.54 3.79 4.65
C GLY A 34 4.66 4.78 4.39
N LEU A 35 5.43 4.58 3.33
CA LEU A 35 6.50 5.50 2.95
C LEU A 35 5.94 6.85 2.52
N TRP A 36 4.84 6.87 1.78
CA TRP A 36 4.14 8.09 1.41
C TRP A 36 3.69 8.87 2.64
N ALA A 37 3.06 8.19 3.60
CA ALA A 37 2.61 8.83 4.83
C ALA A 37 3.79 9.36 5.66
N ALA A 38 4.87 8.58 5.74
CA ALA A 38 6.10 8.98 6.44
C ALA A 38 6.66 10.28 5.85
N GLU A 39 6.72 10.38 4.52
CA GLU A 39 7.17 11.59 3.85
C GLU A 39 6.31 12.78 4.22
N LYS A 40 4.99 12.62 4.22
CA LYS A 40 4.06 13.69 4.62
C LYS A 40 4.24 14.11 6.07
N MET A 41 4.65 13.21 6.92
CA MET A 41 4.93 13.51 8.33
C MET A 41 6.32 14.08 8.57
N GLY A 42 7.12 14.20 7.51
CA GLY A 42 8.49 14.70 7.62
C GLY A 42 9.49 13.68 8.14
N LEU A 43 9.14 12.40 8.14
CA LEU A 43 10.04 11.33 8.56
C LEU A 43 11.01 10.99 7.44
N THR A 44 12.26 10.70 7.80
CA THR A 44 13.31 10.34 6.84
C THR A 44 14.14 9.18 7.39
N GLY A 45 14.90 8.53 6.50
CA GLY A 45 15.85 7.50 6.90
C GLY A 45 15.23 6.40 7.75
N ALA A 46 15.86 6.13 8.89
CA ALA A 46 15.45 5.06 9.79
C ALA A 46 14.04 5.26 10.35
N ASP A 47 13.64 6.50 10.58
CA ASP A 47 12.30 6.80 11.10
C ASP A 47 11.21 6.48 10.08
N ALA A 48 11.46 6.79 8.81
CA ALA A 48 10.53 6.45 7.72
C ALA A 48 10.43 4.92 7.56
N GLU A 49 11.55 4.23 7.65
CA GLU A 49 11.59 2.77 7.58
C GLU A 49 10.82 2.14 8.74
N ALA A 50 11.03 2.66 9.95
CA ALA A 50 10.32 2.18 11.13
C ALA A 50 8.81 2.37 10.98
N TYR A 51 8.38 3.51 10.45
CA TYR A 51 6.96 3.76 10.21
C TYR A 51 6.38 2.78 9.19
N GLY A 52 7.11 2.51 8.12
CA GLY A 52 6.71 1.52 7.12
C GLY A 52 6.48 0.14 7.73
N LYS A 53 7.33 -0.26 8.66
CA LYS A 53 7.18 -1.52 9.39
C LYS A 53 5.95 -1.53 10.28
N GLU A 54 5.63 -0.41 10.92
CA GLU A 54 4.41 -0.29 11.72
C GLU A 54 3.16 -0.46 10.86
N VAL A 55 3.13 0.16 9.69
CA VAL A 55 2.01 0.03 8.76
C VAL A 55 1.88 -1.42 8.27
N LEU A 56 3.01 -2.04 7.94
CA LEU A 56 3.00 -3.44 7.52
C LEU A 56 2.47 -4.35 8.64
N ALA A 57 2.88 -4.11 9.88
CA ALA A 57 2.38 -4.88 11.01
C ALA A 57 0.86 -4.73 11.19
N ALA A 58 0.32 -3.54 10.92
CA ALA A 58 -1.10 -3.26 11.05
C ALA A 58 -1.96 -4.12 10.11
N GLN A 59 -1.42 -4.55 8.96
CA GLN A 59 -2.19 -5.37 8.02
C GLN A 59 -2.55 -6.75 8.61
N PHE A 60 -1.81 -7.21 9.61
CA PHE A 60 -2.04 -8.50 10.26
C PHE A 60 -2.98 -8.40 11.47
N GLU A 61 -3.39 -7.19 11.86
CA GLU A 61 -4.33 -6.97 12.95
C GLU A 61 -5.76 -7.22 12.48
N PRO A 62 -6.70 -7.50 13.42
CA PRO A 62 -8.11 -7.59 13.06
C PRO A 62 -8.57 -6.33 12.35
N GLY A 63 -9.31 -6.49 11.26
CA GLY A 63 -9.76 -5.40 10.42
C GLY A 63 -8.90 -5.14 9.19
N GLY A 64 -7.70 -5.69 9.12
CA GLY A 64 -6.85 -5.66 7.93
C GLY A 64 -6.73 -4.29 7.28
N ASP A 65 -7.29 -4.14 6.07
CA ASP A 65 -7.21 -2.91 5.30
C ASP A 65 -7.81 -1.70 6.04
N LYS A 66 -8.89 -1.89 6.76
CA LYS A 66 -9.50 -0.82 7.55
C LYS A 66 -8.54 -0.37 8.65
N ARG A 67 -7.84 -1.32 9.28
CA ARG A 67 -6.88 -1.00 10.33
C ARG A 67 -5.71 -0.19 9.78
N VAL A 68 -5.21 -0.55 8.61
CA VAL A 68 -4.15 0.19 7.92
C VAL A 68 -4.61 1.61 7.59
N LEU A 69 -5.80 1.74 7.02
CA LEU A 69 -6.37 3.04 6.66
C LEU A 69 -6.52 3.94 7.89
N ASP A 70 -7.13 3.42 8.95
CA ASP A 70 -7.37 4.17 10.18
C ASP A 70 -6.05 4.62 10.82
N LYS A 71 -5.07 3.73 10.86
CA LYS A 71 -3.75 4.07 11.41
C LYS A 71 -3.13 5.26 10.68
N ILE A 72 -3.13 5.21 9.35
CA ILE A 72 -2.49 6.26 8.54
C ILE A 72 -3.23 7.58 8.68
N VAL A 73 -4.57 7.56 8.64
CA VAL A 73 -5.36 8.78 8.84
C VAL A 73 -5.06 9.38 10.22
N ASN A 74 -5.10 8.57 11.27
CA ASN A 74 -4.88 9.04 12.63
C ASN A 74 -3.48 9.60 12.82
N ASP A 75 -2.47 8.92 12.27
CA ASP A 75 -1.07 9.36 12.40
C ASP A 75 -0.83 10.67 11.66
N LEU A 76 -1.38 10.82 10.46
CA LEU A 76 -1.25 12.05 9.68
C LEU A 76 -1.95 13.22 10.38
N VAL A 77 -3.16 13.01 10.89
CA VAL A 77 -3.90 14.04 11.63
C VAL A 77 -3.13 14.44 12.88
N ALA A 78 -2.57 13.48 13.60
CA ALA A 78 -1.76 13.74 14.80
C ALA A 78 -0.54 14.61 14.51
N LYS A 79 -0.03 14.55 13.26
CA LYS A 79 1.10 15.39 12.82
C LYS A 79 0.66 16.71 12.18
N GLY A 80 -0.61 17.05 12.30
CA GLY A 80 -1.14 18.32 11.79
C GLY A 80 -1.50 18.32 10.30
N GLN A 81 -1.47 17.16 9.65
CA GLN A 81 -1.87 17.06 8.26
C GLN A 81 -3.39 17.05 8.12
N LYS A 82 -3.89 17.76 7.11
CA LYS A 82 -5.32 17.82 6.85
C LYS A 82 -5.67 16.76 5.81
N VAL A 83 -5.94 15.54 6.26
CA VAL A 83 -6.31 14.44 5.39
C VAL A 83 -7.64 13.84 5.82
N THR A 84 -8.37 13.29 4.85
CA THR A 84 -9.62 12.57 5.07
C THR A 84 -9.41 11.09 4.81
N PRO A 85 -10.25 10.21 5.37
CA PRO A 85 -10.18 8.79 5.02
C PRO A 85 -10.31 8.54 3.52
N ALA A 86 -11.11 9.34 2.81
CA ALA A 86 -11.26 9.21 1.36
C ALA A 86 -9.96 9.49 0.60
N GLN A 87 -9.20 10.50 1.04
CA GLN A 87 -7.90 10.82 0.43
C GLN A 87 -6.90 9.70 0.63
N VAL A 88 -6.85 9.13 1.83
CA VAL A 88 -5.93 8.02 2.11
C VAL A 88 -6.36 6.77 1.34
N ARG A 89 -7.67 6.52 1.23
CA ARG A 89 -8.18 5.40 0.43
C ARG A 89 -7.80 5.54 -1.04
N PHE A 90 -7.85 6.74 -1.57
CA PHE A 90 -7.41 7.01 -2.94
C PHE A 90 -5.94 6.61 -3.12
N GLU A 91 -5.08 7.01 -2.20
CA GLU A 91 -3.66 6.63 -2.26
C GLU A 91 -3.45 5.13 -2.07
N LEU A 92 -4.25 4.50 -1.22
CA LEU A 92 -4.20 3.06 -1.02
C LEU A 92 -4.48 2.33 -2.35
N GLU A 93 -5.49 2.75 -3.09
CA GLU A 93 -5.83 2.17 -4.39
C GLU A 93 -4.73 2.46 -5.44
N HIS A 94 -4.19 3.67 -5.42
CA HIS A 94 -3.09 4.05 -6.29
C HIS A 94 -1.85 3.15 -6.06
N PHE A 95 -1.49 2.95 -4.81
CA PHE A 95 -0.34 2.11 -4.48
C PHE A 95 -0.61 0.62 -4.68
N ALA A 96 -1.87 0.19 -4.60
CA ALA A 96 -2.24 -1.18 -4.96
C ALA A 96 -1.89 -1.46 -6.43
N GLU A 97 -2.26 -0.52 -7.31
CA GLU A 97 -1.96 -0.64 -8.73
C GLU A 97 -0.47 -0.58 -9.01
N GLN A 98 0.22 0.38 -8.38
CA GLN A 98 1.67 0.53 -8.52
C GLN A 98 2.41 -0.71 -8.02
N GLY A 99 2.03 -1.24 -6.87
CA GLY A 99 2.64 -2.44 -6.30
C GLY A 99 2.46 -3.66 -7.19
N LYS A 100 1.27 -3.81 -7.76
CA LYS A 100 0.99 -4.89 -8.71
C LYS A 100 1.90 -4.80 -9.93
N ARG A 101 2.03 -3.59 -10.50
CA ARG A 101 2.92 -3.37 -11.65
C ARG A 101 4.37 -3.69 -11.34
N GLN A 102 4.84 -3.28 -10.17
CA GLN A 102 6.21 -3.59 -9.74
C GLN A 102 6.43 -5.10 -9.66
N LEU A 103 5.50 -5.83 -9.07
CA LEU A 103 5.60 -7.27 -8.94
C LEU A 103 5.55 -7.99 -10.28
N MET A 104 4.75 -7.49 -11.23
CA MET A 104 4.68 -8.05 -12.58
C MET A 104 5.98 -7.89 -13.35
N ASN A 105 6.80 -6.90 -13.00
CA ASN A 105 8.06 -6.59 -13.68
C ASN A 105 9.30 -7.11 -12.94
N GLU A 106 9.13 -7.81 -11.85
CA GLU A 106 10.22 -8.44 -11.11
C GLU A 106 10.62 -9.79 -11.67
#